data_97822e308f4a9fcf629d60dd3d42217b
#
_entry.id   97822e308f4a9fcf629d60dd3d42217b
#
_cell.length_a   1.000
_cell.length_b   1.000
_cell.length_c   1.000
_cell.angle_alpha   90.00
_cell.angle_beta   90.00
_cell.angle_gamma   90.00
#
_symmetry.space_group_name_H-M   'P 1'
#
loop_
_entity.id
_entity.type
_entity.pdbx_description
1 polymer ?
#
loop_
_entity_poly.entity_id
_entity_poly.type
_entity_poly.pdbx_seq_one_letter_code
_entity_poly.pdbx_strand_id
1 'polypeptide(L)'
;MKPVYWALPAVVSVLVAAGCATGPRQMEAVTAEDLNIIKASFRAQGQAGLDRLDQDDAQKHCSNPPTVTIAKELAARIEKANFAAIKYPADGNLMGDWRAGERIAQTGVGMQFSDNPKTPSGGNCYACHQVSKEEISFGTIGPSLYNYGKLRGGASPEMQRYTYGRIYNPQAFTACSNMPRFGHNGILTEQQIKDVTALLLDPNSPVNK
;
A
#
# COMPACT_ATOMS: atom_id res chain seq x y z
N MET A 1 6.73 -75.63 50.53
CA MET A 1 7.43 -74.71 49.58
C MET A 1 6.45 -73.62 49.22
N LYS A 2 6.72 -72.38 49.64
CA LYS A 2 5.85 -71.20 49.34
C LYS A 2 6.53 -70.41 48.24
N PRO A 3 5.84 -70.00 47.16
CA PRO A 3 6.47 -69.16 46.14
C PRO A 3 6.54 -67.65 46.61
N VAL A 4 7.76 -67.12 46.43
CA VAL A 4 8.09 -65.73 46.72
C VAL A 4 7.78 -64.93 45.44
N TYR A 5 6.78 -64.04 45.52
CA TYR A 5 6.48 -63.11 44.43
C TYR A 5 7.34 -61.85 44.56
N TRP A 6 8.19 -61.63 43.59
CA TRP A 6 8.94 -60.38 43.46
C TRP A 6 8.05 -59.34 42.79
N ALA A 7 7.68 -58.30 43.53
CA ALA A 7 7.00 -57.17 43.01
C ALA A 7 8.04 -56.21 42.39
N LEU A 8 7.99 -56.05 41.07
CA LEU A 8 8.72 -55.00 40.35
C LEU A 8 8.00 -53.68 40.50
N PRO A 9 8.69 -52.58 40.88
CA PRO A 9 8.08 -51.27 40.89
C PRO A 9 7.93 -50.78 39.46
N ALA A 10 6.69 -50.46 39.04
CA ALA A 10 6.41 -49.80 37.79
C ALA A 10 6.87 -48.34 37.89
N VAL A 11 7.93 -47.98 37.19
CA VAL A 11 8.34 -46.57 37.02
C VAL A 11 7.41 -45.96 35.97
N VAL A 12 6.47 -45.18 36.43
CA VAL A 12 5.62 -44.36 35.56
C VAL A 12 6.46 -43.15 35.15
N SER A 13 6.98 -43.18 33.93
CA SER A 13 7.64 -42.04 33.31
C SER A 13 6.56 -41.06 32.86
N VAL A 14 6.36 -39.98 33.61
CA VAL A 14 5.54 -38.84 33.20
C VAL A 14 6.32 -38.05 32.17
N LEU A 15 6.04 -38.29 30.90
CA LEU A 15 6.46 -37.42 29.79
C LEU A 15 5.70 -36.09 29.90
N VAL A 16 6.34 -35.06 30.44
CA VAL A 16 5.86 -33.69 30.37
C VAL A 16 6.06 -33.24 28.91
N ALA A 17 4.99 -33.30 28.13
CA ALA A 17 4.91 -32.66 26.83
C ALA A 17 4.92 -31.13 27.07
N ALA A 18 6.11 -30.53 27.03
CA ALA A 18 6.24 -29.09 26.91
C ALA A 18 5.75 -28.69 25.52
N GLY A 19 4.43 -28.63 25.36
CA GLY A 19 3.81 -28.02 24.19
C GLY A 19 4.19 -26.56 24.16
N CYS A 20 4.86 -26.13 23.08
CA CYS A 20 5.01 -24.73 22.77
C CYS A 20 3.60 -24.11 22.64
N ALA A 21 3.07 -23.59 23.73
CA ALA A 21 1.90 -22.75 23.71
C ALA A 21 2.28 -21.43 23.07
N THR A 22 2.31 -21.39 21.73
CA THR A 22 2.30 -20.12 21.01
C THR A 22 0.89 -19.57 21.10
N GLY A 23 0.56 -18.95 22.26
CA GLY A 23 -0.56 -18.04 22.35
C GLY A 23 -0.37 -16.92 21.30
N PRO A 24 -1.46 -16.27 20.85
CA PRO A 24 -1.34 -15.13 19.93
C PRO A 24 -0.35 -14.14 20.55
N ARG A 25 0.82 -13.99 19.93
CA ARG A 25 1.81 -13.01 20.32
C ARG A 25 1.14 -11.66 20.21
N GLN A 26 0.84 -11.03 21.33
CA GLN A 26 0.48 -9.61 21.31
C GLN A 26 1.70 -8.89 20.76
N MET A 27 1.51 -8.29 19.58
CA MET A 27 2.54 -7.43 19.01
C MET A 27 2.61 -6.19 19.91
N GLU A 28 3.74 -6.02 20.59
CA GLU A 28 4.00 -4.82 21.37
C GLU A 28 4.10 -3.61 20.43
N ALA A 29 3.63 -2.47 20.88
CA ALA A 29 3.77 -1.23 20.13
C ALA A 29 5.26 -0.89 19.95
N VAL A 30 5.62 -0.45 18.75
CA VAL A 30 7.00 -0.04 18.44
C VAL A 30 7.38 1.13 19.35
N THR A 31 8.45 0.96 20.12
CA THR A 31 8.95 1.97 21.06
C THR A 31 9.83 3.02 20.36
N ALA A 32 10.11 4.12 21.04
CA ALA A 32 11.08 5.11 20.54
C ALA A 32 12.50 4.52 20.41
N GLU A 33 12.86 3.57 21.26
CA GLU A 33 14.14 2.86 21.19
C GLU A 33 14.23 1.98 19.95
N ASP A 34 13.17 1.23 19.64
CA ASP A 34 13.09 0.44 18.41
C ASP A 34 13.24 1.32 17.17
N LEU A 35 12.59 2.48 17.13
CA LEU A 35 12.71 3.44 16.03
C LEU A 35 14.14 3.99 15.91
N ASN A 36 14.82 4.23 17.02
CA ASN A 36 16.21 4.69 17.02
C ASN A 36 17.15 3.60 16.48
N ILE A 37 16.95 2.35 16.87
CA ILE A 37 17.72 1.21 16.36
C ILE A 37 17.49 1.07 14.85
N ILE A 38 16.23 1.13 14.39
CA ILE A 38 15.88 1.09 12.97
C ILE A 38 16.60 2.21 12.21
N LYS A 39 16.46 3.46 12.66
CA LYS A 39 17.08 4.62 12.00
C LYS A 39 18.62 4.52 11.96
N ALA A 40 19.24 4.04 13.03
CA ALA A 40 20.68 3.85 13.10
C ALA A 40 21.20 2.73 12.19
N SER A 41 20.35 1.76 11.80
CA SER A 41 20.71 0.66 10.91
C SER A 41 20.64 1.02 9.43
N PHE A 42 19.96 2.11 9.07
CA PHE A 42 19.88 2.60 7.70
C PHE A 42 20.94 3.65 7.39
N ARG A 43 21.27 3.78 6.12
CA ARG A 43 22.18 4.82 5.59
C ARG A 43 21.51 5.52 4.42
N ALA A 44 21.65 6.83 4.34
CA ALA A 44 21.27 7.57 3.14
C ALA A 44 22.10 7.08 1.94
N GLN A 45 21.43 6.78 0.82
CA GLN A 45 22.09 6.30 -0.38
C GLN A 45 21.39 6.84 -1.63
N GLY A 46 22.13 7.46 -2.53
CA GLY A 46 21.59 8.10 -3.71
C GLY A 46 20.47 9.09 -3.34
N GLN A 47 19.30 8.94 -3.96
CA GLN A 47 18.12 9.75 -3.65
C GLN A 47 17.28 9.23 -2.47
N ALA A 48 17.68 8.13 -1.84
CA ALA A 48 16.99 7.59 -0.66
C ALA A 48 17.58 8.22 0.61
N GLY A 49 16.95 9.30 1.10
CA GLY A 49 17.28 9.96 2.36
C GLY A 49 16.69 9.23 3.57
N LEU A 50 17.19 9.52 4.77
CA LEU A 50 16.69 8.96 6.02
C LEU A 50 15.33 9.54 6.44
N ASP A 51 14.94 10.67 5.87
CA ASP A 51 13.61 11.28 6.02
C ASP A 51 12.46 10.34 5.65
N ARG A 52 12.74 9.35 4.77
CA ARG A 52 11.77 8.31 4.40
C ARG A 52 11.41 7.36 5.55
N LEU A 53 12.19 7.36 6.62
CA LEU A 53 11.91 6.58 7.83
C LEU A 53 11.00 7.34 8.81
N ASP A 54 10.72 8.61 8.54
CA ASP A 54 9.84 9.42 9.37
C ASP A 54 8.38 9.18 8.97
N GLN A 55 7.58 8.75 9.94
CA GLN A 55 6.16 8.53 9.75
C GLN A 55 5.38 9.82 9.94
N ASP A 56 4.48 10.13 9.04
CA ASP A 56 3.45 11.14 9.28
C ASP A 56 2.34 10.63 10.24
N ASP A 57 1.40 11.49 10.58
CA ASP A 57 0.35 11.15 11.54
C ASP A 57 -0.53 9.98 11.06
N ALA A 58 -0.86 9.92 9.78
CA ALA A 58 -1.63 8.82 9.23
C ALA A 58 -0.86 7.49 9.35
N GLN A 59 0.43 7.49 8.99
CA GLN A 59 1.28 6.31 9.07
C GLN A 59 1.46 5.83 10.53
N LYS A 60 1.66 6.74 11.48
CA LYS A 60 1.75 6.39 12.91
C LYS A 60 0.50 5.67 13.41
N HIS A 61 -0.67 6.18 13.04
CA HIS A 61 -1.94 5.57 13.46
C HIS A 61 -2.23 4.25 12.72
N CYS A 62 -1.92 4.17 11.43
CA CYS A 62 -2.20 3.00 10.61
C CYS A 62 -1.19 1.86 10.82
N SER A 63 -0.01 2.14 11.36
CA SER A 63 1.02 1.13 11.65
C SER A 63 0.90 0.52 13.05
N ASN A 64 -0.02 0.98 13.89
CA ASN A 64 -0.18 0.46 15.25
C ASN A 64 -0.89 -0.90 15.23
N PRO A 65 -0.18 -1.99 15.62
CA PRO A 65 -0.82 -3.28 15.81
C PRO A 65 -1.69 -3.26 17.10
N PRO A 66 -2.62 -4.21 17.25
CA PRO A 66 -2.87 -5.36 16.39
C PRO A 66 -4.14 -5.24 15.55
N THR A 67 -4.81 -4.13 15.57
CA THR A 67 -6.08 -3.99 14.88
C THR A 67 -5.94 -2.97 13.78
N VAL A 68 -6.14 -3.43 12.56
CA VAL A 68 -6.26 -2.61 11.36
C VAL A 68 -7.43 -1.60 11.45
N THR A 69 -8.20 -1.66 12.53
CA THR A 69 -9.37 -0.80 12.73
C THR A 69 -8.99 0.37 13.61
N ILE A 70 -8.83 1.53 12.99
CA ILE A 70 -8.74 2.79 13.71
C ILE A 70 -10.16 3.29 14.07
N ALA A 71 -10.27 4.08 15.12
CA ALA A 71 -11.54 4.69 15.49
C ALA A 71 -12.12 5.50 14.32
N LYS A 72 -13.43 5.42 14.11
CA LYS A 72 -14.13 6.05 12.98
C LYS A 72 -13.87 7.55 12.91
N GLU A 73 -13.82 8.23 14.05
CA GLU A 73 -13.56 9.67 14.15
C GLU A 73 -12.12 10.01 13.74
N LEU A 74 -11.16 9.14 14.06
CA LEU A 74 -9.77 9.29 13.65
C LEU A 74 -9.63 9.06 12.14
N ALA A 75 -10.29 8.02 11.61
CA ALA A 75 -10.32 7.77 10.17
C ALA A 75 -10.86 8.97 9.41
N ALA A 76 -12.01 9.51 9.82
CA ALA A 76 -12.61 10.69 9.19
C ALA A 76 -11.71 11.94 9.26
N ARG A 77 -10.97 12.13 10.36
CA ARG A 77 -10.00 13.22 10.48
C ARG A 77 -8.83 13.06 9.52
N ILE A 78 -8.28 11.86 9.41
CA ILE A 78 -7.17 11.54 8.48
C ILE A 78 -7.64 11.76 7.04
N GLU A 79 -8.80 11.23 6.66
CA GLU A 79 -9.37 11.38 5.32
C GLU A 79 -9.60 12.86 4.98
N LYS A 80 -10.19 13.62 5.87
CA LYS A 80 -10.45 15.05 5.67
C LYS A 80 -9.16 15.85 5.46
N ALA A 81 -8.12 15.60 6.27
CA ALA A 81 -6.83 16.28 6.15
C ALA A 81 -6.15 15.93 4.82
N ASN A 82 -6.15 14.64 4.44
CA ASN A 82 -5.58 14.18 3.18
C ASN A 82 -6.37 14.66 1.95
N PHE A 83 -7.70 14.77 2.05
CA PHE A 83 -8.54 15.32 0.99
C PHE A 83 -8.24 16.80 0.74
N ALA A 84 -8.07 17.58 1.80
CA ALA A 84 -7.70 19.01 1.70
C ALA A 84 -6.30 19.21 1.10
N ALA A 85 -5.42 18.21 1.19
CA ALA A 85 -4.06 18.26 0.64
C ALA A 85 -3.97 17.87 -0.84
N ILE A 86 -5.06 17.42 -1.49
CA ILE A 86 -5.06 17.11 -2.92
C ILE A 86 -4.93 18.41 -3.72
N LYS A 87 -3.89 18.48 -4.55
CA LYS A 87 -3.70 19.57 -5.50
C LYS A 87 -4.28 19.15 -6.85
N TYR A 88 -5.37 19.78 -7.23
CA TYR A 88 -5.95 19.60 -8.55
C TYR A 88 -5.33 20.59 -9.53
N PRO A 89 -5.21 20.24 -10.83
CA PRO A 89 -4.74 21.15 -11.88
C PRO A 89 -5.54 22.46 -11.90
N ALA A 90 -4.84 23.58 -12.02
CA ALA A 90 -5.47 24.92 -12.01
C ALA A 90 -6.38 25.17 -13.23
N ASP A 91 -6.08 24.50 -14.36
CA ASP A 91 -6.88 24.55 -15.60
C ASP A 91 -8.14 23.67 -15.53
N GLY A 92 -8.33 22.91 -14.46
CA GLY A 92 -9.44 21.98 -14.29
C GLY A 92 -9.37 20.74 -15.18
N ASN A 93 -8.36 20.59 -16.04
CA ASN A 93 -8.22 19.44 -16.91
C ASN A 93 -7.57 18.27 -16.17
N LEU A 94 -8.31 17.19 -15.96
CA LEU A 94 -7.88 16.01 -15.22
C LEU A 94 -7.54 14.82 -16.13
N MET A 95 -7.70 14.97 -17.44
CA MET A 95 -7.42 13.92 -18.43
C MET A 95 -6.14 14.25 -19.20
N GLY A 96 -5.32 13.24 -19.42
CA GLY A 96 -4.10 13.31 -20.22
C GLY A 96 -4.12 12.34 -21.41
N ASP A 97 -2.96 11.77 -21.75
CA ASP A 97 -2.82 10.74 -22.76
C ASP A 97 -2.79 9.35 -22.12
N TRP A 98 -3.78 8.52 -22.42
CA TRP A 98 -3.87 7.17 -21.86
C TRP A 98 -2.68 6.28 -22.26
N ARG A 99 -2.04 6.51 -23.43
CA ARG A 99 -0.84 5.75 -23.87
C ARG A 99 0.37 6.08 -23.01
N ALA A 100 0.50 7.33 -22.60
CA ALA A 100 1.51 7.72 -21.61
C ALA A 100 1.17 7.12 -20.24
N GLY A 101 -0.11 7.14 -19.85
CA GLY A 101 -0.61 6.51 -18.63
C GLY A 101 -0.31 5.01 -18.55
N GLU A 102 -0.45 4.28 -19.66
CA GLU A 102 -0.11 2.86 -19.73
C GLU A 102 1.37 2.61 -19.45
N ARG A 103 2.27 3.37 -20.07
CA ARG A 103 3.71 3.25 -19.80
C ARG A 103 4.05 3.55 -18.34
N ILE A 104 3.39 4.55 -17.75
CA ILE A 104 3.56 4.89 -16.33
C ILE A 104 3.05 3.74 -15.44
N ALA A 105 1.93 3.14 -15.77
CA ALA A 105 1.35 2.03 -15.01
C ALA A 105 2.22 0.76 -15.04
N GLN A 106 2.94 0.53 -16.11
CA GLN A 106 3.79 -0.65 -16.32
C GLN A 106 5.19 -0.54 -15.70
N THR A 107 5.73 0.66 -15.54
CA THR A 107 7.09 0.84 -15.01
C THR A 107 7.13 1.08 -13.52
N GLY A 108 8.07 0.41 -12.83
CA GLY A 108 8.38 0.62 -11.41
C GLY A 108 9.65 1.43 -11.20
N VAL A 109 10.22 2.04 -12.23
CA VAL A 109 11.40 2.88 -12.12
C VAL A 109 11.08 4.14 -11.33
N GLY A 110 12.02 4.59 -10.53
CA GLY A 110 11.97 5.84 -9.80
C GLY A 110 11.95 5.67 -8.28
N MET A 111 12.52 6.66 -7.60
CA MET A 111 12.57 6.76 -6.14
C MET A 111 13.45 5.72 -5.42
N GLN A 112 14.07 4.77 -6.12
CA GLN A 112 15.05 3.85 -5.53
C GLN A 112 16.41 4.54 -5.41
N PHE A 113 17.24 4.07 -4.48
CA PHE A 113 18.58 4.63 -4.29
C PHE A 113 19.48 4.52 -5.53
N SER A 114 19.26 3.49 -6.35
CA SER A 114 20.00 3.20 -7.59
C SER A 114 19.46 3.92 -8.81
N ASP A 115 18.24 4.46 -8.74
CA ASP A 115 17.63 5.12 -9.89
C ASP A 115 18.25 6.52 -10.13
N ASN A 116 18.29 6.92 -11.40
CA ASN A 116 18.68 8.28 -11.74
C ASN A 116 17.53 9.24 -11.34
N PRO A 117 17.79 10.23 -10.45
CA PRO A 117 16.77 11.16 -9.98
C PRO A 117 16.16 12.05 -11.07
N LYS A 118 16.77 12.08 -12.27
CA LYS A 118 16.24 12.80 -13.44
C LYS A 118 15.29 11.94 -14.29
N THR A 119 15.26 10.64 -14.06
CA THR A 119 14.34 9.75 -14.78
C THR A 119 12.94 9.88 -14.18
N PRO A 120 11.91 10.14 -15.00
CA PRO A 120 10.53 10.18 -14.50
C PRO A 120 10.14 8.86 -13.84
N SER A 121 9.52 8.95 -12.66
CA SER A 121 9.05 7.77 -11.93
C SER A 121 7.87 7.12 -12.63
N GLY A 122 7.74 5.82 -12.46
CA GLY A 122 6.55 5.05 -12.82
C GLY A 122 5.65 4.78 -11.63
N GLY A 123 4.45 4.29 -11.90
CA GLY A 123 3.45 3.97 -10.89
C GLY A 123 3.42 2.50 -10.49
N ASN A 124 3.96 1.60 -11.34
CA ASN A 124 3.94 0.15 -11.15
C ASN A 124 2.56 -0.39 -10.71
N CYS A 125 1.50 0.07 -11.37
CA CYS A 125 0.12 -0.21 -10.97
C CYS A 125 -0.20 -1.71 -11.03
N TYR A 126 0.41 -2.44 -11.99
CA TYR A 126 0.26 -3.88 -12.16
C TYR A 126 0.81 -4.70 -10.99
N ALA A 127 1.74 -4.16 -10.21
CA ALA A 127 2.21 -4.84 -9.01
C ALA A 127 1.10 -5.08 -7.97
N CYS A 128 0.03 -4.28 -8.03
CA CYS A 128 -1.08 -4.36 -7.08
C CYS A 128 -2.44 -4.63 -7.74
N HIS A 129 -2.63 -4.25 -9.01
CA HIS A 129 -3.91 -4.27 -9.71
C HIS A 129 -3.83 -5.03 -11.02
N GLN A 130 -4.88 -5.78 -11.34
CA GLN A 130 -5.17 -6.08 -12.74
C GLN A 130 -5.65 -4.78 -13.39
N VAL A 131 -4.98 -4.31 -14.43
CA VAL A 131 -5.31 -3.04 -15.11
C VAL A 131 -5.98 -3.30 -16.44
N SER A 132 -5.45 -4.18 -17.26
CA SER A 132 -6.05 -4.61 -18.54
C SER A 132 -6.29 -6.12 -18.55
N LYS A 133 -7.07 -6.58 -19.52
CA LYS A 133 -7.38 -8.01 -19.69
C LYS A 133 -6.20 -8.79 -20.28
N GLU A 134 -5.40 -8.14 -21.08
CA GLU A 134 -4.25 -8.73 -21.75
C GLU A 134 -3.08 -8.99 -20.81
N GLU A 135 -3.02 -8.29 -19.69
CA GLU A 135 -1.98 -8.48 -18.67
C GLU A 135 -2.24 -9.75 -17.88
N ILE A 136 -1.36 -10.72 -18.04
CA ILE A 136 -1.44 -12.04 -17.40
C ILE A 136 -0.72 -12.12 -16.06
N SER A 137 0.11 -11.11 -15.73
CA SER A 137 0.90 -11.05 -14.50
C SER A 137 0.61 -9.77 -13.75
N PHE A 138 -0.16 -9.87 -12.69
CA PHE A 138 -0.54 -8.72 -11.86
C PHE A 138 -0.73 -9.14 -10.40
N GLY A 139 -0.57 -8.16 -9.50
CA GLY A 139 -0.87 -8.34 -8.08
C GLY A 139 -2.36 -8.23 -7.76
N THR A 140 -2.74 -8.79 -6.63
CA THR A 140 -4.12 -8.82 -6.13
C THR A 140 -4.31 -8.05 -4.82
N ILE A 141 -3.33 -7.22 -4.46
CA ILE A 141 -3.39 -6.36 -3.25
C ILE A 141 -4.48 -5.31 -3.41
N GLY A 142 -4.60 -4.73 -4.61
CA GLY A 142 -5.65 -3.80 -4.98
C GLY A 142 -6.78 -4.49 -5.76
N PRO A 143 -7.97 -3.87 -5.86
CA PRO A 143 -9.06 -4.39 -6.68
C PRO A 143 -8.69 -4.35 -8.17
N SER A 144 -9.31 -5.23 -8.97
CA SER A 144 -9.19 -5.15 -10.42
C SER A 144 -9.70 -3.80 -10.94
N LEU A 145 -8.93 -3.20 -11.84
CA LEU A 145 -9.27 -1.95 -12.55
C LEU A 145 -9.79 -2.24 -13.97
N TYR A 146 -9.88 -3.51 -14.36
CA TYR A 146 -10.44 -3.89 -15.67
C TYR A 146 -11.86 -3.34 -15.83
N ASN A 147 -12.12 -2.72 -16.98
CA ASN A 147 -13.36 -1.99 -17.28
C ASN A 147 -13.68 -0.85 -16.28
N TYR A 148 -12.66 -0.26 -15.67
CA TYR A 148 -12.85 0.76 -14.65
C TYR A 148 -13.79 1.90 -15.08
N GLY A 149 -13.53 2.51 -16.24
CA GLY A 149 -14.38 3.55 -16.78
C GLY A 149 -15.78 3.04 -17.15
N LYS A 150 -15.86 1.91 -17.86
CA LYS A 150 -17.15 1.31 -18.24
C LYS A 150 -18.05 1.02 -17.04
N LEU A 151 -17.49 0.43 -15.99
CA LEU A 151 -18.24 0.03 -14.80
C LEU A 151 -18.66 1.22 -13.91
N ARG A 152 -18.07 2.40 -14.13
CA ARG A 152 -18.31 3.61 -13.32
C ARG A 152 -18.97 4.76 -14.08
N GLY A 153 -19.56 4.49 -15.24
CA GLY A 153 -20.26 5.49 -16.03
C GLY A 153 -19.39 6.43 -16.87
N GLY A 154 -18.14 5.99 -17.14
CA GLY A 154 -17.24 6.70 -18.05
C GLY A 154 -16.49 7.87 -17.41
N ALA A 155 -16.02 8.77 -18.27
CA ALA A 155 -15.17 9.90 -17.87
C ALA A 155 -16.00 11.16 -17.50
N SER A 156 -17.04 11.03 -16.66
CA SER A 156 -17.74 12.19 -16.14
C SER A 156 -16.79 13.10 -15.33
N PRO A 157 -17.06 14.41 -15.22
CA PRO A 157 -16.23 15.31 -14.42
C PRO A 157 -16.03 14.85 -12.96
N GLU A 158 -17.08 14.30 -12.37
CA GLU A 158 -17.04 13.73 -11.02
C GLU A 158 -16.10 12.52 -10.95
N MET A 159 -16.21 11.61 -11.92
CA MET A 159 -15.36 10.40 -11.96
C MET A 159 -13.91 10.74 -12.26
N GLN A 160 -13.64 11.73 -13.13
CA GLN A 160 -12.30 12.24 -13.36
C GLN A 160 -11.69 12.78 -12.06
N ARG A 161 -12.45 13.60 -11.33
CA ARG A 161 -12.02 14.19 -10.07
C ARG A 161 -11.74 13.12 -8.99
N TYR A 162 -12.62 12.14 -8.87
CA TYR A 162 -12.46 11.00 -7.96
C TYR A 162 -11.22 10.20 -8.31
N THR A 163 -11.04 9.82 -9.58
CA THR A 163 -9.94 8.97 -10.05
C THR A 163 -8.60 9.67 -9.88
N TYR A 164 -8.50 10.94 -10.31
CA TYR A 164 -7.32 11.75 -10.09
C TYR A 164 -6.97 11.85 -8.60
N GLY A 165 -7.94 12.17 -7.77
CA GLY A 165 -7.76 12.29 -6.32
C GLY A 165 -7.29 10.98 -5.67
N ARG A 166 -7.82 9.84 -6.09
CA ARG A 166 -7.40 8.51 -5.62
C ARG A 166 -5.95 8.19 -5.97
N ILE A 167 -5.50 8.56 -7.17
CA ILE A 167 -4.09 8.37 -7.56
C ILE A 167 -3.21 9.38 -6.81
N TYR A 168 -3.66 10.62 -6.68
CA TYR A 168 -2.92 11.65 -5.98
C TYR A 168 -2.68 11.30 -4.51
N ASN A 169 -3.75 10.98 -3.78
CA ASN A 169 -3.70 10.63 -2.35
C ASN A 169 -4.84 9.69 -1.95
N PRO A 170 -4.66 8.37 -1.99
CA PRO A 170 -5.70 7.40 -1.64
C PRO A 170 -6.17 7.49 -0.18
N GLN A 171 -5.35 8.03 0.74
CA GLN A 171 -5.74 8.23 2.13
C GLN A 171 -6.80 9.34 2.31
N ALA A 172 -7.07 10.13 1.29
CA ALA A 172 -8.20 11.05 1.25
C ALA A 172 -9.56 10.33 1.18
N PHE A 173 -9.58 9.05 0.86
CA PHE A 173 -10.80 8.24 0.65
C PHE A 173 -10.83 6.97 1.50
N THR A 174 -9.69 6.59 2.05
CA THR A 174 -9.52 5.40 2.90
C THR A 174 -8.30 5.64 3.78
N ALA A 175 -8.50 6.02 5.02
CA ALA A 175 -7.48 6.53 5.93
C ALA A 175 -6.19 5.70 6.01
N CYS A 176 -6.31 4.37 6.04
CA CYS A 176 -5.17 3.44 6.10
C CYS A 176 -4.97 2.69 4.78
N SER A 177 -5.16 3.36 3.65
CA SER A 177 -4.90 2.76 2.34
C SER A 177 -3.43 2.40 2.18
N ASN A 178 -3.17 1.17 1.70
CA ASN A 178 -1.82 0.71 1.32
C ASN A 178 -1.39 1.18 -0.08
N MET A 179 -2.31 1.77 -0.86
CA MET A 179 -1.97 2.34 -2.16
C MET A 179 -1.01 3.53 -1.97
N PRO A 180 0.09 3.62 -2.73
CA PRO A 180 1.03 4.75 -2.62
C PRO A 180 0.34 6.10 -2.88
N ARG A 181 0.76 7.12 -2.16
CA ARG A 181 0.27 8.51 -2.31
C ARG A 181 1.07 9.23 -3.41
N PHE A 182 0.83 8.86 -4.65
CA PHE A 182 1.69 9.21 -5.78
C PHE A 182 1.90 10.72 -5.97
N GLY A 183 0.84 11.51 -5.92
CA GLY A 183 0.94 12.97 -6.03
C GLY A 183 1.39 13.61 -4.74
N HIS A 184 0.86 13.18 -3.59
CA HIS A 184 1.17 13.74 -2.29
C HIS A 184 2.67 13.63 -1.94
N ASN A 185 3.28 12.50 -2.27
CA ASN A 185 4.71 12.25 -2.04
C ASN A 185 5.61 12.66 -3.23
N GLY A 186 5.07 13.31 -4.26
CA GLY A 186 5.83 13.75 -5.42
C GLY A 186 6.43 12.61 -6.25
N ILE A 187 5.86 11.40 -6.19
CA ILE A 187 6.31 10.24 -6.97
C ILE A 187 5.96 10.45 -8.44
N LEU A 188 4.71 10.81 -8.71
CA LEU A 188 4.21 11.16 -10.04
C LEU A 188 3.93 12.66 -10.12
N THR A 189 4.27 13.25 -11.25
CA THR A 189 3.94 14.63 -11.59
C THR A 189 2.43 14.79 -11.85
N GLU A 190 1.95 16.03 -11.83
CA GLU A 190 0.57 16.35 -12.19
C GLU A 190 0.18 15.76 -13.57
N GLN A 191 1.05 15.94 -14.57
CA GLN A 191 0.79 15.40 -15.92
C GLN A 191 0.73 13.87 -15.92
N GLN A 192 1.63 13.19 -15.22
CA GLN A 192 1.60 11.75 -15.12
C GLN A 192 0.32 11.22 -14.44
N ILE A 193 -0.20 11.92 -13.44
CA ILE A 193 -1.47 11.55 -12.80
C ILE A 193 -2.64 11.78 -13.77
N LYS A 194 -2.64 12.85 -14.57
CA LYS A 194 -3.63 13.08 -15.66
C LYS A 194 -3.58 11.95 -16.68
N ASP A 195 -2.40 11.49 -17.06
CA ASP A 195 -2.20 10.41 -18.03
C ASP A 195 -2.73 9.07 -17.50
N VAL A 196 -2.45 8.73 -16.24
CA VAL A 196 -3.00 7.52 -15.60
C VAL A 196 -4.51 7.65 -15.38
N THR A 197 -5.04 8.84 -15.10
CA THR A 197 -6.48 9.07 -15.04
C THR A 197 -7.14 8.79 -16.39
N ALA A 198 -6.51 9.24 -17.48
CA ALA A 198 -6.96 8.93 -18.83
C ALA A 198 -6.86 7.42 -19.14
N LEU A 199 -5.79 6.74 -18.74
CA LEU A 199 -5.69 5.28 -18.87
C LEU A 199 -6.91 4.57 -18.28
N LEU A 200 -7.37 4.99 -17.11
CA LEU A 200 -8.48 4.34 -16.41
C LEU A 200 -9.85 4.70 -16.97
N LEU A 201 -10.02 5.89 -17.54
CA LEU A 201 -11.34 6.43 -17.89
C LEU A 201 -11.61 6.56 -19.40
N ASP A 202 -10.57 6.65 -20.25
CA ASP A 202 -10.76 6.78 -21.70
C ASP A 202 -11.37 5.51 -22.27
N PRO A 203 -12.47 5.59 -23.03
CA PRO A 203 -13.10 4.41 -23.63
C PRO A 203 -12.22 3.67 -24.65
N ASN A 204 -11.19 4.34 -25.18
CA ASN A 204 -10.26 3.73 -26.15
C ASN A 204 -9.03 3.11 -25.47
N SER A 205 -8.88 3.25 -24.17
CA SER A 205 -7.77 2.64 -23.43
C SER A 205 -7.93 1.12 -23.32
N PRO A 206 -6.83 0.36 -23.19
CA PRO A 206 -6.90 -1.11 -23.02
C PRO A 206 -7.65 -1.53 -21.75
N VAL A 207 -7.76 -0.65 -20.77
CA VAL A 207 -8.55 -0.89 -19.55
C VAL A 207 -10.03 -1.07 -19.82
N ASN A 208 -10.55 -0.39 -20.86
CA ASN A 208 -11.98 -0.28 -21.16
C ASN A 208 -12.39 -0.99 -22.47
N LYS A 209 -11.57 -1.90 -22.96
CA LYS A 209 -11.87 -2.68 -24.16
C LYS A 209 -12.51 -4.03 -23.88
#